data_2de89614d56d458a9488694b80fa64b9
#
_entry.id   2de89614d56d458a9488694b80fa64b9
#
_cell.length_a   1.000
_cell.length_b   1.000
_cell.length_c   1.000
_cell.angle_alpha   90.00
_cell.angle_beta   90.00
_cell.angle_gamma   90.00
#
_symmetry.space_group_name_H-M   'P 1'
#
loop_
_entity.id
_entity.type
_entity.pdbx_description
1 polymer ?
#
loop_
_entity_poly.entity_id
_entity_poly.type
_entity_poly.pdbx_seq_one_letter_code
_entity_poly.pdbx_strand_id
1 'polypeptide(L)'
;TLNTEILRVSRAGSIKVTQGQLQFPVTQNASADATTLDDYEEGTFTPTLYGISTAGTNTYTTQEGDYTKCGDIVTCNAYIEINTTSGMAGALFFGGLPFTMGTAVSFVVCPVEGTSLTLSGTFALMGRGVGNTTTISIKLFDSTAGTTPLIPSDVAAGSKLFFSITYKV
;
A
#
# COMPACT_ATOMS: atom_id res chain seq x y z
N THR A 1 -39.82 -6.57 19.54
CA THR A 1 -39.47 -5.19 19.92
C THR A 1 -38.13 -4.87 19.30
N LEU A 2 -38.14 -4.07 18.22
CA LEU A 2 -36.94 -3.51 17.62
C LEU A 2 -36.36 -2.50 18.61
N ASN A 3 -35.23 -2.82 19.23
CA ASN A 3 -34.47 -1.87 20.03
C ASN A 3 -33.70 -0.98 19.05
N THR A 4 -34.28 0.14 18.65
CA THR A 4 -33.58 1.18 17.89
C THR A 4 -32.89 2.08 18.90
N GLU A 5 -31.70 1.68 19.38
CA GLU A 5 -30.85 2.58 20.14
C GLU A 5 -30.24 3.58 19.17
N ILE A 6 -30.76 4.80 19.20
CA ILE A 6 -30.10 5.96 18.58
C ILE A 6 -29.21 6.57 19.64
N LEU A 7 -27.89 6.53 19.43
CA LEU A 7 -26.93 7.23 20.27
C LEU A 7 -27.22 8.73 20.20
N ARG A 8 -27.66 9.33 21.33
CA ARG A 8 -27.81 10.78 21.44
C ARG A 8 -26.60 11.39 22.14
N VAL A 9 -25.89 12.26 21.43
CA VAL A 9 -24.88 13.11 22.06
C VAL A 9 -25.54 14.30 22.71
N SER A 10 -25.25 14.55 23.99
CA SER A 10 -25.75 15.71 24.71
C SER A 10 -25.12 17.00 24.18
N ARG A 11 -25.76 18.13 24.46
CA ARG A 11 -25.35 19.49 24.05
C ARG A 11 -23.90 19.89 24.47
N ALA A 12 -23.25 19.12 25.33
CA ALA A 12 -21.88 19.31 25.79
C ALA A 12 -20.80 18.68 24.87
N GLY A 13 -21.18 18.01 23.79
CA GLY A 13 -20.34 17.75 22.66
C GLY A 13 -19.32 16.60 22.75
N SER A 14 -19.38 15.72 23.77
CA SER A 14 -18.47 14.56 23.83
C SER A 14 -19.19 13.23 23.89
N ILE A 15 -18.68 12.24 23.15
CA ILE A 15 -19.03 10.82 23.30
C ILE A 15 -17.91 10.16 24.10
N LYS A 16 -18.24 9.62 25.30
CA LYS A 16 -17.31 8.85 26.11
C LYS A 16 -17.70 7.38 26.06
N VAL A 17 -16.89 6.56 25.39
CA VAL A 17 -16.99 5.10 25.46
C VAL A 17 -16.09 4.64 26.60
N THR A 18 -16.66 4.22 27.73
CA THR A 18 -15.88 3.87 28.94
C THR A 18 -15.43 2.42 28.96
N GLN A 19 -16.16 1.54 28.31
CA GLN A 19 -15.81 0.13 28.10
C GLN A 19 -16.50 -0.32 26.81
N GLY A 20 -15.72 -0.67 25.79
CA GLY A 20 -16.25 -1.13 24.52
C GLY A 20 -15.54 -0.51 23.33
N GLN A 21 -16.07 -0.79 22.18
CA GLN A 21 -15.54 -0.41 20.87
C GLN A 21 -16.58 0.36 20.07
N LEU A 22 -16.12 1.25 19.18
CA LEU A 22 -16.95 1.81 18.13
C LEU A 22 -16.88 0.86 16.93
N GLN A 23 -17.99 0.20 16.60
CA GLN A 23 -18.03 -0.71 15.45
C GLN A 23 -18.65 0.01 14.26
N PHE A 24 -17.93 -0.01 13.14
CA PHE A 24 -18.43 0.42 11.85
C PHE A 24 -19.14 -0.73 11.13
N PRO A 25 -20.10 -0.44 10.21
CA PRO A 25 -20.79 -1.49 9.48
C PRO A 25 -19.84 -2.27 8.56
N VAL A 26 -20.11 -3.57 8.37
CA VAL A 26 -19.34 -4.42 7.46
C VAL A 26 -19.37 -3.91 6.01
N THR A 27 -20.54 -3.38 5.60
CA THR A 27 -20.64 -2.66 4.33
C THR A 27 -20.48 -1.19 4.62
N GLN A 28 -19.39 -0.63 4.16
CA GLN A 28 -19.06 0.77 4.38
C GLN A 28 -20.08 1.69 3.70
N ASN A 29 -20.36 2.80 4.33
CA ASN A 29 -21.27 3.84 3.84
C ASN A 29 -20.50 5.16 3.82
N ALA A 30 -19.74 5.37 2.75
CA ALA A 30 -18.93 6.57 2.59
C ALA A 30 -19.79 7.85 2.61
N SER A 31 -19.36 8.85 3.33
CA SER A 31 -20.00 10.16 3.44
C SER A 31 -19.30 11.20 2.58
N ALA A 32 -20.07 12.04 1.90
CA ALA A 32 -19.53 13.22 1.22
C ALA A 32 -19.28 14.40 2.18
N ASP A 33 -19.68 14.28 3.45
CA ASP A 33 -19.48 15.32 4.46
C ASP A 33 -18.06 15.23 5.04
N ALA A 34 -17.27 16.26 4.82
CA ALA A 34 -15.88 16.35 5.26
C ALA A 34 -15.67 16.30 6.79
N THR A 35 -16.76 16.38 7.57
CA THR A 35 -16.73 16.32 9.03
C THR A 35 -17.17 14.96 9.59
N THR A 36 -17.49 14.01 8.73
CA THR A 36 -17.93 12.66 9.12
C THR A 36 -16.75 11.70 9.15
N LEU A 37 -16.55 11.03 10.29
CA LEU A 37 -15.67 9.87 10.37
C LEU A 37 -16.42 8.64 9.87
N ASP A 38 -16.00 8.12 8.74
CA ASP A 38 -16.64 7.00 8.08
C ASP A 38 -15.61 6.02 7.49
N ASP A 39 -16.10 4.92 6.94
CA ASP A 39 -15.35 4.01 6.08
C ASP A 39 -14.07 3.43 6.74
N TYR A 40 -14.16 3.08 8.05
CA TYR A 40 -13.04 2.43 8.73
C TYR A 40 -13.04 0.93 8.46
N GLU A 41 -11.93 0.43 7.95
CA GLU A 41 -11.68 -1.01 7.82
C GLU A 41 -10.19 -1.36 7.94
N GLU A 42 -9.93 -2.57 8.37
CA GLU A 42 -8.62 -3.19 8.42
C GLU A 42 -8.65 -4.51 7.67
N GLY A 43 -7.54 -4.88 7.05
CA GLY A 43 -7.45 -6.15 6.33
C GLY A 43 -6.06 -6.48 5.86
N THR A 44 -5.99 -7.55 5.08
CA THR A 44 -4.76 -8.02 4.47
C THR A 44 -4.88 -7.99 2.95
N PHE A 45 -3.73 -7.91 2.27
CA PHE A 45 -3.65 -8.00 0.82
C PHE A 45 -2.43 -8.79 0.39
N THR A 46 -2.38 -9.17 -0.86
CA THR A 46 -1.27 -9.96 -1.40
C THR A 46 -0.42 -9.07 -2.32
N PRO A 47 0.71 -8.53 -1.84
CA PRO A 47 1.61 -7.71 -2.65
C PRO A 47 2.30 -8.57 -3.71
N THR A 48 2.49 -8.05 -4.91
CA THR A 48 3.18 -8.73 -6.01
C THR A 48 4.32 -7.86 -6.54
N LEU A 49 5.35 -8.50 -7.12
CA LEU A 49 6.39 -7.84 -7.89
C LEU A 49 6.26 -8.24 -9.36
N TYR A 50 6.31 -7.28 -10.28
CA TYR A 50 6.19 -7.57 -11.71
C TYR A 50 6.94 -6.54 -12.56
N GLY A 51 7.28 -6.93 -13.79
CA GLY A 51 7.84 -6.02 -14.79
C GLY A 51 6.75 -5.34 -15.61
N ILE A 52 6.90 -4.04 -15.87
CA ILE A 52 5.88 -3.25 -16.59
C ILE A 52 5.72 -3.65 -18.05
N SER A 53 6.78 -4.11 -18.71
CA SER A 53 6.73 -4.55 -20.12
C SER A 53 6.30 -6.01 -20.24
N THR A 54 6.74 -6.86 -19.32
CA THR A 54 6.32 -8.25 -19.17
C THR A 54 6.26 -8.56 -17.69
N ALA A 55 5.08 -8.95 -17.22
CA ALA A 55 4.86 -9.18 -15.79
C ALA A 55 5.79 -10.26 -15.22
N GLY A 56 6.07 -11.29 -16.01
CA GLY A 56 6.85 -12.45 -15.60
C GLY A 56 6.03 -13.39 -14.71
N THR A 57 6.71 -14.44 -14.25
CA THR A 57 6.17 -15.40 -13.29
C THR A 57 7.11 -15.45 -12.09
N ASN A 58 6.63 -15.01 -10.93
CA ASN A 58 7.39 -15.02 -9.69
C ASN A 58 6.72 -15.94 -8.68
N THR A 59 7.55 -16.60 -7.87
CA THR A 59 7.09 -17.27 -6.65
C THR A 59 7.74 -16.61 -5.44
N TYR A 60 7.10 -16.71 -4.31
CA TYR A 60 7.52 -16.03 -3.08
C TYR A 60 7.71 -17.04 -1.96
N THR A 61 8.72 -16.82 -1.14
CA THR A 61 8.89 -17.49 0.15
C THR A 61 7.95 -16.84 1.18
N THR A 62 7.83 -15.51 1.11
CA THR A 62 6.90 -14.74 1.94
C THR A 62 6.25 -13.66 1.07
N GLN A 63 4.96 -13.43 1.31
CA GLN A 63 4.13 -12.48 0.56
C GLN A 63 3.01 -12.00 1.47
N GLU A 64 3.25 -10.94 2.19
CA GLU A 64 2.38 -10.45 3.24
C GLU A 64 2.12 -8.94 3.08
N GLY A 65 0.88 -8.54 3.29
CA GLY A 65 0.48 -7.14 3.32
C GLY A 65 -0.70 -6.95 4.26
N ASP A 66 -0.68 -5.84 4.98
CA ASP A 66 -1.77 -5.37 5.83
C ASP A 66 -2.14 -3.93 5.47
N TYR A 67 -3.37 -3.55 5.76
CA TYR A 67 -3.83 -2.19 5.56
C TYR A 67 -4.81 -1.73 6.63
N THR A 68 -4.85 -0.43 6.81
CA THR A 68 -5.90 0.28 7.53
C THR A 68 -6.43 1.40 6.64
N LYS A 69 -7.75 1.45 6.47
CA LYS A 69 -8.46 2.51 5.75
C LYS A 69 -9.30 3.32 6.73
N CYS A 70 -9.28 4.64 6.57
CA CYS A 70 -10.12 5.55 7.33
C CYS A 70 -10.58 6.67 6.39
N GLY A 71 -11.85 6.70 6.07
CA GLY A 71 -12.38 7.55 5.03
C GLY A 71 -11.73 7.25 3.68
N ASP A 72 -11.15 8.24 3.04
CA ASP A 72 -10.45 8.12 1.77
C ASP A 72 -8.92 7.89 1.91
N ILE A 73 -8.42 7.72 3.14
CA ILE A 73 -7.00 7.46 3.41
C ILE A 73 -6.76 5.99 3.67
N VAL A 74 -5.79 5.42 2.97
CA VAL A 74 -5.33 4.04 3.14
C VAL A 74 -3.86 4.03 3.50
N THR A 75 -3.52 3.33 4.57
CA THR A 75 -2.13 3.02 4.93
C THR A 75 -1.89 1.53 4.74
N CYS A 76 -0.88 1.17 3.97
CA CYS A 76 -0.47 -0.20 3.69
C CYS A 76 0.97 -0.44 4.11
N ASN A 77 1.22 -1.62 4.68
CA ASN A 77 2.57 -2.17 4.87
C ASN A 77 2.67 -3.48 4.11
N ALA A 78 3.82 -3.77 3.53
CA ALA A 78 4.01 -5.02 2.82
C ALA A 78 5.44 -5.54 2.91
N TYR A 79 5.55 -6.84 2.87
CA TYR A 79 6.78 -7.60 2.78
C TYR A 79 6.66 -8.70 1.73
N ILE A 80 7.66 -8.78 0.86
CA ILE A 80 7.84 -9.92 -0.05
C ILE A 80 9.26 -10.46 0.03
N GLU A 81 9.40 -11.76 0.00
CA GLU A 81 10.66 -12.48 -0.21
C GLU A 81 10.54 -13.33 -1.46
N ILE A 82 11.41 -13.08 -2.43
CA ILE A 82 11.39 -13.75 -3.72
C ILE A 82 11.97 -15.15 -3.59
N ASN A 83 11.24 -16.18 -4.02
CA ASN A 83 11.75 -17.53 -4.17
C ASN A 83 12.31 -17.76 -5.60
N THR A 84 11.54 -17.41 -6.62
CA THR A 84 11.99 -17.48 -8.02
C THR A 84 11.48 -16.29 -8.82
N THR A 85 12.26 -15.88 -9.82
CA THR A 85 11.85 -14.89 -10.83
C THR A 85 12.00 -15.50 -12.22
N SER A 86 11.07 -15.23 -13.12
CA SER A 86 11.17 -15.65 -14.51
C SER A 86 10.44 -14.70 -15.45
N GLY A 87 11.12 -14.28 -16.52
CA GLY A 87 10.51 -13.60 -17.65
C GLY A 87 10.00 -12.19 -17.39
N MET A 88 10.31 -11.55 -16.26
CA MET A 88 10.03 -10.12 -16.05
C MET A 88 10.82 -9.27 -17.03
N ALA A 89 10.22 -8.18 -17.51
CA ALA A 89 10.90 -7.19 -18.33
C ALA A 89 10.41 -5.77 -18.06
N GLY A 90 11.31 -4.80 -18.25
CA GLY A 90 11.06 -3.38 -18.00
C GLY A 90 11.26 -3.00 -16.54
N ALA A 91 10.80 -1.82 -16.17
CA ALA A 91 10.84 -1.34 -14.79
C ALA A 91 10.01 -2.25 -13.86
N LEU A 92 10.46 -2.42 -12.61
CA LEU A 92 9.75 -3.22 -11.62
C LEU A 92 8.75 -2.37 -10.84
N PHE A 93 7.61 -3.00 -10.56
CA PHE A 93 6.50 -2.43 -9.82
C PHE A 93 6.03 -3.39 -8.74
N PHE A 94 5.62 -2.84 -7.61
CA PHE A 94 4.71 -3.54 -6.70
C PHE A 94 3.28 -3.42 -7.23
N GLY A 95 2.54 -4.50 -7.15
CA GLY A 95 1.11 -4.56 -7.43
C GLY A 95 0.34 -5.14 -6.27
N GLY A 96 -0.99 -5.19 -6.42
CA GLY A 96 -1.88 -5.84 -5.47
C GLY A 96 -2.29 -4.97 -4.29
N LEU A 97 -2.09 -3.64 -4.33
CA LEU A 97 -2.65 -2.76 -3.30
C LEU A 97 -4.18 -2.95 -3.19
N PRO A 98 -4.75 -2.87 -1.97
CA PRO A 98 -6.15 -3.22 -1.74
C PRO A 98 -7.15 -2.26 -2.40
N PHE A 99 -6.76 -1.02 -2.61
CA PHE A 99 -7.61 0.02 -3.20
C PHE A 99 -6.88 0.76 -4.31
N THR A 100 -7.64 1.18 -5.32
CA THR A 100 -7.13 2.00 -6.41
C THR A 100 -6.78 3.40 -5.88
N MET A 101 -5.56 3.85 -6.13
CA MET A 101 -5.15 5.22 -5.80
C MET A 101 -5.96 6.24 -6.59
N GLY A 102 -6.35 7.33 -5.97
CA GLY A 102 -7.03 8.44 -6.64
C GLY A 102 -6.16 9.10 -7.71
N THR A 103 -6.78 9.87 -8.61
CA THR A 103 -6.09 10.57 -9.72
C THR A 103 -5.01 11.54 -9.26
N ALA A 104 -5.23 12.21 -8.13
CA ALA A 104 -4.35 13.25 -7.60
C ALA A 104 -3.09 12.72 -6.91
N VAL A 105 -2.95 11.40 -6.74
CA VAL A 105 -1.85 10.79 -5.96
C VAL A 105 -0.60 10.44 -6.76
N SER A 106 -0.43 10.96 -7.96
CA SER A 106 0.84 10.85 -8.71
C SER A 106 2.07 11.41 -7.96
N PHE A 107 1.87 11.95 -6.77
CA PHE A 107 2.89 12.56 -5.91
C PHE A 107 3.19 11.77 -4.64
N VAL A 108 2.55 10.60 -4.43
CA VAL A 108 2.83 9.78 -3.25
C VAL A 108 4.17 9.08 -3.45
N VAL A 109 5.11 9.38 -2.57
CA VAL A 109 6.39 8.71 -2.45
C VAL A 109 6.41 7.94 -1.15
N CYS A 110 6.93 6.73 -1.18
CA CYS A 110 7.05 5.88 0.01
C CYS A 110 8.46 5.34 0.17
N PRO A 111 8.90 5.08 1.41
CA PRO A 111 10.13 4.36 1.64
C PRO A 111 10.00 2.93 1.13
N VAL A 112 11.08 2.42 0.55
CA VAL A 112 11.24 1.02 0.20
C VAL A 112 12.58 0.58 0.78
N GLU A 113 12.57 -0.51 1.53
CA GLU A 113 13.78 -1.20 1.94
C GLU A 113 13.95 -2.44 1.08
N GLY A 114 15.20 -2.70 0.67
CA GLY A 114 15.55 -3.91 -0.07
C GLY A 114 16.83 -4.53 0.45
N THR A 115 16.80 -5.85 0.65
CA THR A 115 18.00 -6.62 1.02
C THR A 115 18.23 -7.76 0.03
N SER A 116 19.47 -8.22 -0.08
CA SER A 116 19.89 -9.26 -1.03
C SER A 116 19.58 -8.91 -2.50
N LEU A 117 19.67 -7.62 -2.83
CA LEU A 117 19.56 -7.12 -4.20
C LEU A 117 20.93 -7.16 -4.90
N THR A 118 20.93 -7.32 -6.22
CA THR A 118 22.14 -7.40 -7.07
C THR A 118 22.48 -6.03 -7.68
N LEU A 119 22.44 -4.98 -6.85
CA LEU A 119 22.72 -3.62 -7.28
C LEU A 119 24.23 -3.37 -7.45
N SER A 120 24.62 -2.72 -8.54
CA SER A 120 25.99 -2.24 -8.74
C SER A 120 26.05 -0.75 -8.42
N GLY A 121 26.36 -0.41 -7.16
CA GLY A 121 26.47 0.97 -6.69
C GLY A 121 25.77 1.20 -5.35
N THR A 122 25.81 2.45 -4.89
CA THR A 122 25.14 2.88 -3.65
C THR A 122 23.86 3.62 -4.02
N PHE A 123 22.71 3.03 -3.72
CA PHE A 123 21.41 3.57 -4.03
C PHE A 123 20.51 3.61 -2.80
N ALA A 124 19.61 4.57 -2.75
CA ALA A 124 18.43 4.51 -1.89
C ALA A 124 17.26 3.99 -2.73
N LEU A 125 16.46 3.09 -2.15
CA LEU A 125 15.24 2.62 -2.76
C LEU A 125 14.09 3.55 -2.36
N MET A 126 13.21 3.81 -3.31
CA MET A 126 11.96 4.54 -3.07
C MET A 126 10.84 4.00 -3.94
N GLY A 127 9.63 4.08 -3.44
CA GLY A 127 8.42 3.80 -4.19
C GLY A 127 7.72 5.08 -4.60
N ARG A 128 7.07 5.07 -5.75
CA ARG A 128 6.17 6.12 -6.18
C ARG A 128 4.84 5.52 -6.61
N GLY A 129 3.77 5.95 -5.93
CA GLY A 129 2.40 5.56 -6.28
C GLY A 129 2.05 5.96 -7.71
N VAL A 130 1.24 5.16 -8.37
CA VAL A 130 0.74 5.43 -9.72
C VAL A 130 -0.76 5.66 -9.66
N GLY A 131 -1.18 6.90 -9.88
CA GLY A 131 -2.59 7.30 -9.82
C GLY A 131 -3.47 6.45 -10.75
N ASN A 132 -4.73 6.24 -10.35
CA ASN A 132 -5.70 5.35 -11.00
C ASN A 132 -5.28 3.88 -11.10
N THR A 133 -4.36 3.43 -10.27
CA THR A 133 -3.90 2.04 -10.24
C THR A 133 -3.76 1.53 -8.80
N THR A 134 -3.50 0.24 -8.66
CA THR A 134 -3.15 -0.44 -7.41
C THR A 134 -1.65 -0.74 -7.35
N THR A 135 -0.80 0.16 -7.89
CA THR A 135 0.61 -0.14 -8.10
C THR A 135 1.54 0.97 -7.63
N ILE A 136 2.76 0.56 -7.29
CA ILE A 136 3.87 1.43 -6.89
C ILE A 136 5.04 1.16 -7.83
N SER A 137 5.55 2.16 -8.51
CA SER A 137 6.81 2.04 -9.27
C SER A 137 8.00 2.10 -8.32
N ILE A 138 8.94 1.17 -8.46
CA ILE A 138 10.13 1.09 -7.62
C ILE A 138 11.29 1.82 -8.30
N LYS A 139 11.92 2.70 -7.57
CA LYS A 139 13.01 3.55 -8.06
C LYS A 139 14.27 3.38 -7.23
N LEU A 140 15.38 3.46 -7.90
CA LEU A 140 16.71 3.64 -7.31
C LEU A 140 17.05 5.13 -7.37
N PHE A 141 17.43 5.71 -6.26
CA PHE A 141 17.91 7.09 -6.19
C PHE A 141 19.44 7.08 -6.08
N ASP A 142 20.08 7.75 -7.01
CA ASP A 142 21.50 8.06 -7.02
C ASP A 142 21.68 9.57 -6.88
N SER A 143 22.60 10.01 -6.04
CA SER A 143 22.86 11.43 -5.80
C SER A 143 23.39 12.18 -7.03
N THR A 144 23.92 11.45 -8.02
CA THR A 144 24.53 12.02 -9.24
C THR A 144 23.59 11.94 -10.43
N ALA A 145 22.87 10.81 -10.58
CA ALA A 145 22.04 10.51 -11.76
C ALA A 145 20.54 10.74 -11.53
N GLY A 146 20.12 11.03 -10.27
CA GLY A 146 18.70 11.17 -9.92
C GLY A 146 18.03 9.81 -9.74
N THR A 147 16.82 9.60 -10.30
CA THR A 147 16.07 8.35 -10.14
C THR A 147 16.09 7.50 -11.39
N THR A 148 16.43 6.23 -11.24
CA THR A 148 16.33 5.19 -12.26
C THR A 148 15.36 4.10 -11.80
N PRO A 149 14.69 3.35 -12.70
CA PRO A 149 13.83 2.25 -12.27
C PRO A 149 14.67 1.08 -11.71
N LEU A 150 14.12 0.38 -10.71
CA LEU A 150 14.59 -0.97 -10.39
C LEU A 150 14.21 -1.89 -11.55
N ILE A 151 15.10 -2.78 -11.97
CA ILE A 151 14.92 -3.67 -13.12
C ILE A 151 15.10 -5.14 -12.72
N PRO A 152 14.66 -6.12 -13.54
CA PRO A 152 14.72 -7.54 -13.18
C PRO A 152 16.11 -8.09 -12.82
N SER A 153 17.19 -7.55 -13.40
CA SER A 153 18.56 -7.96 -13.05
C SER A 153 18.99 -7.56 -11.63
N ASP A 154 18.27 -6.63 -11.01
CA ASP A 154 18.55 -6.14 -9.67
C ASP A 154 17.96 -7.03 -8.57
N VAL A 155 17.12 -8.00 -8.93
CA VAL A 155 16.46 -8.92 -8.01
C VAL A 155 16.73 -10.38 -8.38
N ALA A 156 16.86 -11.21 -7.37
CA ALA A 156 17.12 -12.64 -7.50
C ALA A 156 16.35 -13.43 -6.44
N ALA A 157 16.48 -14.74 -6.45
CA ALA A 157 15.99 -15.59 -5.35
C ALA A 157 16.63 -15.12 -4.02
N GLY A 158 15.82 -15.01 -2.97
CA GLY A 158 16.22 -14.50 -1.66
C GLY A 158 16.20 -12.97 -1.53
N SER A 159 15.93 -12.23 -2.60
CA SER A 159 15.71 -10.77 -2.49
C SER A 159 14.47 -10.47 -1.67
N LYS A 160 14.61 -9.53 -0.74
CA LYS A 160 13.54 -9.08 0.16
C LYS A 160 13.25 -7.62 -0.10
N LEU A 161 11.96 -7.29 -0.13
CA LEU A 161 11.51 -5.93 -0.34
C LEU A 161 10.38 -5.61 0.64
N PHE A 162 10.49 -4.45 1.28
CA PHE A 162 9.52 -3.92 2.24
C PHE A 162 9.06 -2.55 1.78
N PHE A 163 7.80 -2.23 1.96
CA PHE A 163 7.33 -0.86 1.78
C PHE A 163 6.21 -0.51 2.77
N SER A 164 6.10 0.78 3.05
CA SER A 164 4.96 1.36 3.75
C SER A 164 4.48 2.56 2.96
N ILE A 165 3.20 2.61 2.62
CA ILE A 165 2.62 3.68 1.82
C ILE A 165 1.30 4.16 2.43
N THR A 166 1.11 5.48 2.46
CA THR A 166 -0.18 6.09 2.75
C THR A 166 -0.63 6.87 1.52
N TYR A 167 -1.85 6.60 1.07
CA TYR A 167 -2.41 7.21 -0.13
C TYR A 167 -3.91 7.48 0.01
N LYS A 168 -4.43 8.27 -0.91
CA LYS A 168 -5.83 8.61 -1.02
C LYS A 168 -6.50 7.77 -2.12
N VAL A 169 -7.72 7.31 -1.89
CA VAL A 169 -8.57 6.59 -2.84
C VAL A 169 -9.58 7.52 -3.51
#